data_f8d55d9045d53e1288df6b9490adbefc
#
_entry.id   f8d55d9045d53e1288df6b9490adbefc
#
_cell.length_a   1.000
_cell.length_b   1.000
_cell.length_c   1.000
_cell.angle_alpha   90.00
_cell.angle_beta   90.00
_cell.angle_gamma   90.00
#
_symmetry.space_group_name_H-M   'P 1'
#
loop_
_entity.id
_entity.type
_entity.pdbx_description
1 polymer ?
#
loop_
_entity_poly.entity_id
_entity_poly.type
_entity_poly.pdbx_seq_one_letter_code
_entity_poly.pdbx_strand_id
1 'polypeptide(L)'
;QELPYVNDMINFCVRKQLEMVISWKIGIKTDFTVSVGKSAKYIYKWIPEEEYKEYLSTYSCGTVDECWKSVFKIVNMFANVARNVAEGLGYHYNCEEEKNCIDFLKIVHELPKNADEIC
;
A
#
# COMPACT_ATOMS: atom_id res chain seq x y z
N GLN A 1 4.81 23.20 2.52
CA GLN A 1 5.13 21.80 2.81
C GLN A 1 4.21 21.27 3.90
N GLU A 2 3.18 20.59 3.48
CA GLU A 2 2.12 20.10 4.37
C GLU A 2 2.37 18.65 4.80
N LEU A 3 3.60 18.38 5.24
CA LEU A 3 4.05 17.03 5.55
C LEU A 3 3.19 16.31 6.61
N PRO A 4 2.75 16.95 7.71
CA PRO A 4 1.85 16.28 8.65
C PRO A 4 0.54 15.83 8.00
N TYR A 5 -0.04 16.67 7.15
CA TYR A 5 -1.27 16.33 6.42
C TYR A 5 -1.04 15.16 5.47
N VAL A 6 0.08 15.17 4.73
CA VAL A 6 0.43 14.10 3.80
C VAL A 6 0.61 12.78 4.55
N ASN A 7 1.30 12.78 5.69
CA ASN A 7 1.46 11.58 6.50
C ASN A 7 0.13 11.04 7.01
N ASP A 8 -0.78 11.93 7.43
CA ASP A 8 -2.11 11.51 7.84
C ASP A 8 -2.88 10.87 6.69
N MET A 9 -2.81 11.46 5.49
CA MET A 9 -3.47 10.89 4.31
C MET A 9 -2.89 9.52 3.95
N ILE A 10 -1.57 9.37 4.02
CA ILE A 10 -0.93 8.07 3.77
C ILE A 10 -1.44 7.04 4.77
N ASN A 11 -1.44 7.36 6.05
CA ASN A 11 -1.78 6.41 7.11
C ASN A 11 -3.28 6.10 7.18
N PHE A 12 -4.15 7.10 7.01
CA PHE A 12 -5.59 6.92 7.19
C PHE A 12 -6.35 6.58 5.92
N CYS A 13 -5.78 6.82 4.76
CA CYS A 13 -6.44 6.52 3.49
C CYS A 13 -5.68 5.46 2.68
N VAL A 14 -4.44 5.74 2.32
CA VAL A 14 -3.67 4.86 1.42
C VAL A 14 -3.31 3.55 2.10
N ARG A 15 -2.75 3.63 3.31
CA ARG A 15 -2.36 2.44 4.07
C ARG A 15 -3.55 1.55 4.40
N LYS A 16 -4.73 2.13 4.61
CA LYS A 16 -5.94 1.35 4.89
C LYS A 16 -6.31 0.42 3.74
N GLN A 17 -6.07 0.83 2.51
CA GLN A 17 -6.30 -0.03 1.35
C GLN A 17 -5.34 -1.21 1.34
N LEU A 18 -4.08 -0.98 1.69
CA LEU A 18 -3.09 -2.05 1.82
C LEU A 18 -3.49 -3.03 2.93
N GLU A 19 -3.89 -2.52 4.09
CA GLU A 19 -4.35 -3.36 5.20
C GLU A 19 -5.54 -4.22 4.78
N MET A 20 -6.44 -3.67 4.00
CA MET A 20 -7.62 -4.38 3.52
C MET A 20 -7.24 -5.57 2.62
N VAL A 21 -6.36 -5.36 1.64
CA VAL A 21 -5.97 -6.46 0.75
C VAL A 21 -5.13 -7.51 1.48
N ILE A 22 -4.30 -7.12 2.43
CA ILE A 22 -3.57 -8.08 3.28
C ILE A 22 -4.56 -8.91 4.10
N SER A 23 -5.58 -8.28 4.66
CA SER A 23 -6.64 -8.96 5.39
C SER A 23 -7.35 -9.99 4.51
N TRP A 24 -7.64 -9.64 3.27
CA TRP A 24 -8.26 -10.57 2.32
C TRP A 24 -7.34 -11.74 1.99
N LYS A 25 -6.05 -11.48 1.81
CA LYS A 25 -5.07 -12.55 1.57
C LYS A 25 -5.04 -13.53 2.74
N ILE A 26 -5.02 -13.02 3.96
CA ILE A 26 -5.10 -13.85 5.18
C ILE A 26 -6.43 -14.62 5.19
N GLY A 27 -7.53 -13.95 4.84
CA GLY A 27 -8.85 -14.59 4.79
C GLY A 27 -8.88 -15.78 3.84
N ILE A 28 -8.32 -15.64 2.64
CA ILE A 28 -8.25 -16.74 1.66
C ILE A 28 -7.50 -17.92 2.26
N LYS A 29 -6.39 -17.64 2.95
CA LYS A 29 -5.52 -18.67 3.54
C LYS A 29 -6.15 -19.37 4.74
N THR A 30 -6.99 -18.68 5.50
CA THR A 30 -7.59 -19.16 6.75
C THR A 30 -9.08 -19.38 6.66
N ASP A 31 -9.66 -19.33 5.46
CA ASP A 31 -11.11 -19.48 5.23
C ASP A 31 -11.92 -18.41 5.96
N PHE A 32 -11.34 -17.21 6.09
CA PHE A 32 -11.98 -16.08 6.76
C PHE A 32 -12.40 -16.36 8.22
N THR A 33 -11.60 -17.17 8.91
CA THR A 33 -11.89 -17.57 10.30
C THR A 33 -11.14 -16.77 11.35
N VAL A 34 -10.21 -15.87 10.92
CA VAL A 34 -9.39 -15.10 11.86
C VAL A 34 -9.56 -13.60 11.65
N SER A 35 -9.23 -12.82 12.68
CA SER A 35 -9.25 -11.36 12.62
C SER A 35 -7.83 -10.81 12.68
N VAL A 36 -7.57 -9.78 11.88
CA VAL A 36 -6.29 -9.06 11.91
C VAL A 36 -6.26 -7.98 12.99
N GLY A 37 -7.41 -7.73 13.63
CA GLY A 37 -7.53 -6.72 14.68
C GLY A 37 -7.62 -5.30 14.13
N LYS A 38 -7.89 -4.36 15.05
CA LYS A 38 -7.99 -2.95 14.71
C LYS A 38 -6.63 -2.44 14.23
N SER A 39 -6.64 -1.71 13.11
CA SER A 39 -5.42 -1.16 12.50
C SER A 39 -4.38 -2.26 12.20
N ALA A 40 -4.87 -3.42 11.83
CA ALA A 40 -4.03 -4.57 11.43
C ALA A 40 -3.01 -4.99 12.50
N LYS A 41 -3.32 -4.77 13.78
CA LYS A 41 -2.36 -5.03 14.86
C LYS A 41 -1.93 -6.49 14.99
N TYR A 42 -2.71 -7.42 14.46
CA TYR A 42 -2.41 -8.85 14.53
C TYR A 42 -1.94 -9.46 13.22
N ILE A 43 -1.67 -8.67 12.17
CA ILE A 43 -1.25 -9.25 10.90
C ILE A 43 0.04 -10.05 11.02
N TYR A 44 0.94 -9.65 11.94
CA TYR A 44 2.21 -10.35 12.15
C TYR A 44 2.03 -11.82 12.49
N LYS A 45 0.85 -12.23 12.99
CA LYS A 45 0.56 -13.62 13.33
C LYS A 45 0.25 -14.48 12.09
N TRP A 46 -0.16 -13.85 10.98
CA TRP A 46 -0.78 -14.56 9.86
C TRP A 46 -0.04 -14.38 8.53
N ILE A 47 1.03 -13.58 8.51
CA ILE A 47 1.83 -13.39 7.30
C ILE A 47 3.28 -13.76 7.57
N PRO A 48 4.07 -14.12 6.53
CA PRO A 48 5.49 -14.41 6.70
C PRO A 48 6.24 -13.23 7.30
N GLU A 49 7.31 -13.51 8.06
CA GLU A 49 8.12 -12.48 8.69
C GLU A 49 8.65 -11.46 7.68
N GLU A 50 9.08 -11.92 6.51
CA GLU A 50 9.60 -11.03 5.46
C GLU A 50 8.54 -10.08 4.94
N GLU A 51 7.31 -10.57 4.79
CA GLU A 51 6.18 -9.75 4.36
C GLU A 51 5.82 -8.72 5.42
N TYR A 52 5.89 -9.11 6.70
CA TYR A 52 5.66 -8.18 7.80
C TYR A 52 6.72 -7.09 7.84
N LYS A 53 7.99 -7.44 7.60
CA LYS A 53 9.07 -6.45 7.52
C LYS A 53 8.85 -5.49 6.36
N GLU A 54 8.40 -6.00 5.22
CA GLU A 54 8.05 -5.16 4.07
C GLU A 54 6.95 -4.17 4.44
N TYR A 55 5.91 -4.65 5.11
CA TYR A 55 4.82 -3.78 5.57
C TYR A 55 5.35 -2.68 6.51
N LEU A 56 6.17 -3.05 7.48
CA LEU A 56 6.74 -2.06 8.41
C LEU A 56 7.63 -1.04 7.69
N SER A 57 8.28 -1.44 6.60
CA SER A 57 9.11 -0.54 5.81
C SER A 57 8.31 0.55 5.08
N THR A 58 6.98 0.42 5.04
CA THR A 58 6.12 1.43 4.40
C THR A 58 5.92 2.68 5.28
N TYR A 59 6.33 2.65 6.55
CA TYR A 59 6.22 3.83 7.42
C TYR A 59 7.34 4.82 7.11
N SER A 60 7.00 6.11 7.06
CA SER A 60 7.95 7.15 6.70
C SER A 60 8.62 7.78 7.93
N CYS A 61 9.74 8.46 7.70
CA CYS A 61 10.52 9.11 8.75
C CYS A 61 10.36 10.63 8.81
N GLY A 62 9.39 11.19 8.13
CA GLY A 62 9.03 12.59 8.27
C GLY A 62 9.74 13.56 7.33
N THR A 63 10.36 13.10 6.26
CA THR A 63 10.88 13.97 5.19
C THR A 63 10.06 13.77 3.92
N VAL A 64 10.12 14.74 3.00
CA VAL A 64 9.42 14.62 1.71
C VAL A 64 9.90 13.39 0.93
N ASP A 65 11.21 13.19 0.86
CA ASP A 65 11.78 12.03 0.16
C ASP A 65 11.35 10.72 0.81
N GLU A 66 11.33 10.65 2.13
CA GLU A 66 10.88 9.45 2.83
C GLU A 66 9.37 9.20 2.62
N CYS A 67 8.58 10.26 2.51
CA CYS A 67 7.16 10.13 2.18
C CYS A 67 6.98 9.51 0.78
N TRP A 68 7.73 9.97 -0.20
CA TRP A 68 7.65 9.39 -1.55
C TRP A 68 8.07 7.93 -1.55
N LYS A 69 9.15 7.59 -0.83
CA LYS A 69 9.57 6.18 -0.68
C LYS A 69 8.47 5.34 -0.05
N SER A 70 7.82 5.88 0.99
CA SER A 70 6.72 5.21 1.67
C SER A 70 5.55 4.94 0.71
N VAL A 71 5.15 5.94 -0.07
CA VAL A 71 4.06 5.80 -1.04
C VAL A 71 4.39 4.71 -2.07
N PHE A 72 5.59 4.73 -2.64
CA PHE A 72 5.98 3.72 -3.63
C PHE A 72 6.04 2.31 -3.02
N LYS A 73 6.51 2.17 -1.79
CA LYS A 73 6.52 0.88 -1.11
C LYS A 73 5.10 0.37 -0.87
N ILE A 74 4.19 1.24 -0.42
CA ILE A 74 2.79 0.86 -0.23
C ILE A 74 2.17 0.42 -1.55
N VAL A 75 2.37 1.19 -2.61
CA VAL A 75 1.79 0.87 -3.92
C VAL A 75 2.32 -0.45 -4.46
N ASN A 76 3.63 -0.68 -4.36
CA ASN A 76 4.23 -1.93 -4.83
C ASN A 76 3.73 -3.13 -4.02
N MET A 77 3.66 -3.01 -2.71
CA MET A 77 3.14 -4.08 -1.87
C MET A 77 1.67 -4.33 -2.13
N PHE A 78 0.87 -3.26 -2.26
CA PHE A 78 -0.54 -3.37 -2.61
C PHE A 78 -0.73 -4.13 -3.91
N ALA A 79 0.03 -3.78 -4.95
CA ALA A 79 -0.07 -4.43 -6.25
C ALA A 79 0.20 -5.93 -6.16
N ASN A 80 1.26 -6.31 -5.44
CA ASN A 80 1.61 -7.72 -5.27
C ASN A 80 0.53 -8.48 -4.50
N VAL A 81 0.06 -7.93 -3.40
CA VAL A 81 -0.97 -8.58 -2.59
C VAL A 81 -2.30 -8.63 -3.33
N ALA A 82 -2.68 -7.55 -4.01
CA ALA A 82 -3.93 -7.49 -4.75
C ALA A 82 -3.98 -8.52 -5.89
N ARG A 83 -2.86 -8.73 -6.59
CA ARG A 83 -2.79 -9.79 -7.60
C ARG A 83 -3.02 -11.16 -6.99
N ASN A 84 -2.40 -11.43 -5.85
CA ASN A 84 -2.57 -12.71 -5.15
C ASN A 84 -4.02 -12.90 -4.70
N VAL A 85 -4.66 -11.85 -4.22
CA VAL A 85 -6.06 -11.90 -3.79
C VAL A 85 -6.97 -12.15 -4.99
N ALA A 86 -6.77 -11.43 -6.10
CA ALA A 86 -7.56 -11.62 -7.31
C ALA A 86 -7.45 -13.06 -7.83
N GLU A 87 -6.24 -13.60 -7.86
CA GLU A 87 -6.00 -14.97 -8.27
C GLU A 87 -6.72 -15.97 -7.35
N GLY A 88 -6.59 -15.76 -6.04
CA GLY A 88 -7.20 -16.64 -5.05
C GLY A 88 -8.72 -16.61 -5.05
N LEU A 89 -9.33 -15.49 -5.45
CA LEU A 89 -10.79 -15.35 -5.53
C LEU A 89 -11.33 -15.56 -6.95
N GLY A 90 -10.46 -15.81 -7.93
CA GLY A 90 -10.87 -16.06 -9.30
C GLY A 90 -11.25 -14.79 -10.08
N TYR A 91 -10.80 -13.63 -9.67
CA TYR A 91 -11.06 -12.38 -10.38
C TYR A 91 -9.92 -12.02 -11.33
N HIS A 92 -10.25 -11.34 -12.42
CA HIS A 92 -9.25 -10.79 -13.32
C HIS A 92 -8.62 -9.55 -12.71
N TYR A 93 -7.28 -9.52 -12.64
CA TYR A 93 -6.56 -8.35 -12.19
C TYR A 93 -6.12 -7.50 -13.38
N ASN A 94 -6.44 -6.19 -13.36
CA ASN A 94 -6.10 -5.30 -14.46
C ASN A 94 -4.66 -4.78 -14.31
N CYS A 95 -3.70 -5.50 -14.89
CA CYS A 95 -2.28 -5.13 -14.83
C CYS A 95 -1.97 -3.84 -15.59
N GLU A 96 -2.72 -3.52 -16.63
CA GLU A 96 -2.53 -2.28 -17.38
C GLU A 96 -2.91 -1.06 -16.56
N GLU A 97 -4.02 -1.13 -15.85
CA GLU A 97 -4.45 -0.05 -14.96
C GLU A 97 -3.43 0.17 -13.83
N GLU A 98 -2.92 -0.90 -13.24
CA GLU A 98 -1.86 -0.84 -12.25
C GLU A 98 -0.63 -0.11 -12.80
N LYS A 99 -0.18 -0.52 -13.97
CA LYS A 99 0.98 0.09 -14.62
C LYS A 99 0.76 1.59 -14.86
N ASN A 100 -0.42 1.96 -15.35
CA ASN A 100 -0.75 3.36 -15.62
C ASN A 100 -0.75 4.20 -14.33
N CYS A 101 -1.26 3.66 -13.24
CA CYS A 101 -1.24 4.35 -11.95
C CYS A 101 0.18 4.55 -11.44
N ILE A 102 1.03 3.53 -11.53
CA ILE A 102 2.42 3.62 -11.09
C ILE A 102 3.19 4.60 -11.94
N ASP A 103 3.01 4.57 -13.27
CA ASP A 103 3.66 5.50 -14.19
C ASP A 103 3.26 6.95 -13.88
N PHE A 104 1.98 7.18 -13.59
CA PHE A 104 1.50 8.50 -13.19
C PHE A 104 2.16 8.98 -11.91
N LEU A 105 2.29 8.12 -10.90
CA LEU A 105 2.97 8.47 -9.65
C LEU A 105 4.43 8.85 -9.89
N LYS A 106 5.11 8.15 -10.78
CA LYS A 106 6.50 8.48 -11.12
C LYS A 106 6.61 9.84 -11.78
N ILE A 107 5.67 10.16 -12.67
CA ILE A 107 5.62 11.47 -13.31
C ILE A 107 5.43 12.57 -12.26
N VAL A 108 4.49 12.39 -11.36
CA VAL A 108 4.23 13.36 -10.28
C VAL A 108 5.47 13.53 -9.39
N HIS A 109 6.13 12.44 -9.05
CA HIS A 109 7.33 12.46 -8.20
C HIS A 109 8.46 13.28 -8.84
N GLU A 110 8.57 13.29 -10.16
CA GLU A 110 9.61 14.00 -10.88
C GLU A 110 9.26 15.47 -11.16
N LEU A 111 8.05 15.92 -10.81
CA LEU A 111 7.70 17.32 -10.98
C LEU A 111 8.50 18.22 -10.04
N PRO A 112 8.75 19.48 -10.46
CA PRO A 112 9.38 20.45 -9.56
C PRO A 112 8.56 20.65 -8.28
N LYS A 113 9.24 20.91 -7.17
CA LYS A 113 8.61 21.08 -5.86
C LYS A 113 7.57 22.20 -5.79
N ASN A 114 7.66 23.17 -6.71
CA ASN A 114 6.74 24.31 -6.77
C ASN A 114 5.75 24.21 -7.94
N ALA A 115 5.55 23.02 -8.49
CA ALA A 115 4.54 22.81 -9.54
C ALA A 115 3.14 22.97 -8.96
N ASP A 116 2.32 23.79 -9.61
CA ASP A 116 0.94 24.04 -9.19
C ASP A 116 -0.06 23.14 -9.92
N GLU A 117 0.32 22.60 -11.07
CA GLU A 117 -0.51 21.73 -11.89
C GLU A 117 0.18 20.40 -12.15
N ILE A 118 -0.63 19.34 -12.19
CA ILE A 118 -0.12 17.97 -12.30
C ILE A 118 -0.46 17.36 -13.66
N CYS A 119 -1.39 17.87 -14.37
CA CYS A 119 -1.75 17.33 -15.68
C CYS A 119 -0.74 17.68 -16.82
#